data_d444bb5749a50054954e43089e92752a
#
_entry.id   d444bb5749a50054954e43089e92752a
#
_cell.length_a   1.000
_cell.length_b   1.000
_cell.length_c   1.000
_cell.angle_alpha   90.00
_cell.angle_beta   90.00
_cell.angle_gamma   90.00
#
_symmetry.space_group_name_H-M   'P 1'
#
loop_
_entity.id
_entity.type
_entity.pdbx_description
1 polymer ?
#
loop_
_entity_poly.entity_id
_entity_poly.type
_entity_poly.pdbx_seq_one_letter_code
_entity_poly.pdbx_strand_id
1 'polypeptide(L)'
;LSDIERKRLRTVGDAGERFSEDALRLFRACRFVAQLDFMADSSLVEGMESAFPRVSGLSLERVRQEMDRLLVSKHAARGMDLLVRSGLARCSCRIKEKGAYMEVPILPELSHLVGLPQQKEFHKYDAWYHTLAVLEAVSPEPLLRWAALLHDVAKGMPGIRAIRKGRLTDYGHDKKGAEMARDILTRYRRSPAFTEEVVWLVENHMRFHFFANSPEADAEKWVRQLARDRVFSSSEAMAESFLHLKDLCKADIIGCGRPLSATEGHEAFGNYMAELSRRMPVTSKELHYPK
;
A
#
# COMPACT_ATOMS: atom_id res chain seq x y z
N LEU A 1 11.82 -17.03 28.02
CA LEU A 1 13.15 -16.93 27.36
C LEU A 1 13.19 -17.77 26.10
N SER A 2 12.75 -19.05 26.09
CA SER A 2 12.82 -19.93 24.92
C SER A 2 12.05 -19.41 23.70
N ASP A 3 10.95 -18.67 23.86
CA ASP A 3 10.19 -18.09 22.75
C ASP A 3 10.94 -16.94 22.07
N ILE A 4 11.70 -16.16 22.83
CA ILE A 4 12.56 -15.10 22.30
C ILE A 4 13.70 -15.71 21.47
N GLU A 5 14.36 -16.73 21.99
CA GLU A 5 15.44 -17.44 21.27
C GLU A 5 14.95 -18.08 19.98
N ARG A 6 13.73 -18.62 19.98
CA ARG A 6 13.07 -19.22 18.80
C ARG A 6 12.36 -18.22 17.90
N LYS A 7 12.39 -16.91 18.22
CA LYS A 7 11.66 -15.86 17.53
C LYS A 7 10.17 -16.20 17.34
N ARG A 8 9.53 -16.70 18.38
CA ARG A 8 8.14 -17.15 18.34
C ARG A 8 7.24 -16.19 19.12
N LEU A 9 6.18 -15.70 18.47
CA LEU A 9 5.14 -14.91 19.11
C LEU A 9 3.96 -15.78 19.49
N ARG A 10 3.61 -15.80 20.78
CA ARG A 10 2.41 -16.45 21.30
C ARG A 10 1.81 -15.65 22.46
N THR A 11 0.58 -15.96 22.80
CA THR A 11 -0.08 -15.40 23.98
C THR A 11 0.38 -16.11 25.26
N VAL A 12 0.24 -15.41 26.38
CA VAL A 12 0.32 -16.03 27.70
C VAL A 12 -1.06 -16.57 28.05
N GLY A 13 -1.22 -17.90 28.10
CA GLY A 13 -2.51 -18.56 28.23
C GLY A 13 -3.18 -18.80 26.87
N ASP A 14 -4.47 -19.14 26.92
CA ASP A 14 -5.27 -19.44 25.71
C ASP A 14 -5.40 -18.20 24.82
N ALA A 15 -5.12 -18.38 23.53
CA ALA A 15 -5.10 -17.26 22.59
C ALA A 15 -6.50 -16.70 22.31
N GLY A 16 -7.51 -17.56 22.18
CA GLY A 16 -8.88 -17.16 21.95
C GLY A 16 -9.45 -16.35 23.11
N GLU A 17 -9.19 -16.78 24.35
CA GLU A 17 -9.58 -16.01 25.54
C GLU A 17 -8.90 -14.64 25.57
N ARG A 18 -7.58 -14.59 25.34
CA ARG A 18 -6.81 -13.34 25.36
C ARG A 18 -7.24 -12.33 24.28
N PHE A 19 -7.55 -12.81 23.08
CA PHE A 19 -8.08 -11.95 22.04
C PHE A 19 -9.53 -11.52 22.31
N SER A 20 -10.31 -12.38 22.95
CA SER A 20 -11.69 -12.06 23.34
C SER A 20 -11.78 -11.03 24.47
N GLU A 21 -10.78 -10.94 25.36
CA GLU A 21 -10.69 -9.86 26.36
C GLU A 21 -10.51 -8.47 25.72
N ASP A 22 -9.62 -8.35 24.73
CA ASP A 22 -9.40 -7.10 23.96
C ASP A 22 -9.02 -7.46 22.53
N ALA A 23 -9.95 -7.31 21.59
CA ALA A 23 -9.75 -7.59 20.17
C ALA A 23 -8.65 -6.75 19.52
N LEU A 24 -8.22 -5.62 20.11
CA LEU A 24 -7.08 -4.87 19.60
C LEU A 24 -5.78 -5.67 19.66
N ARG A 25 -5.71 -6.68 20.53
CA ARG A 25 -4.55 -7.60 20.59
C ARG A 25 -4.32 -8.36 19.29
N LEU A 26 -5.36 -8.56 18.45
CA LEU A 26 -5.24 -9.12 17.10
C LEU A 26 -4.31 -8.26 16.22
N PHE A 27 -4.56 -6.95 16.19
CA PHE A 27 -3.74 -5.99 15.42
C PHE A 27 -2.35 -5.82 16.05
N ARG A 28 -2.27 -5.84 17.38
CA ARG A 28 -0.99 -5.81 18.09
C ARG A 28 -0.14 -7.05 17.79
N ALA A 29 -0.74 -8.23 17.65
CA ALA A 29 0.00 -9.44 17.27
C ALA A 29 0.60 -9.28 15.86
N CYS A 30 -0.18 -8.81 14.87
CA CYS A 30 0.34 -8.50 13.54
C CYS A 30 1.48 -7.48 13.59
N ARG A 31 1.34 -6.41 14.39
CA ARG A 31 2.39 -5.41 14.56
C ARG A 31 3.64 -5.99 15.23
N PHE A 32 3.51 -6.83 16.25
CA PHE A 32 4.67 -7.44 16.90
C PHE A 32 5.42 -8.40 15.97
N VAL A 33 4.72 -9.16 15.13
CA VAL A 33 5.35 -9.95 14.05
C VAL A 33 6.20 -9.04 13.15
N ALA A 34 5.65 -7.86 12.75
CA ALA A 34 6.36 -6.90 11.92
C ALA A 34 7.54 -6.21 12.61
N GLN A 35 7.44 -5.92 13.91
CA GLN A 35 8.47 -5.21 14.66
C GLN A 35 9.62 -6.09 15.12
N LEU A 36 9.31 -7.32 15.58
CA LEU A 36 10.27 -8.19 16.24
C LEU A 36 10.89 -9.23 15.31
N ASP A 37 10.41 -9.35 14.08
CA ASP A 37 10.79 -10.44 13.16
C ASP A 37 10.48 -11.83 13.76
N PHE A 38 9.37 -11.93 14.49
CA PHE A 38 8.92 -13.17 15.09
C PHE A 38 7.89 -13.86 14.20
N MET A 39 7.84 -15.17 14.27
CA MET A 39 6.78 -15.97 13.64
C MET A 39 5.61 -16.13 14.62
N ALA A 40 4.39 -15.93 14.12
CA ALA A 40 3.20 -16.25 14.88
C ALA A 40 3.13 -17.77 15.12
N ASP A 41 2.91 -18.17 16.37
CA ASP A 41 2.68 -19.58 16.72
C ASP A 41 1.35 -20.06 16.13
N SER A 42 1.23 -21.35 15.78
CA SER A 42 -0.01 -21.90 15.25
C SER A 42 -1.20 -21.69 16.20
N SER A 43 -0.98 -21.88 17.50
CA SER A 43 -2.01 -21.65 18.53
C SER A 43 -2.49 -20.20 18.59
N LEU A 44 -1.58 -19.24 18.32
CA LEU A 44 -1.97 -17.83 18.22
C LEU A 44 -2.86 -17.59 17.01
N VAL A 45 -2.48 -18.13 15.84
CA VAL A 45 -3.26 -17.98 14.60
C VAL A 45 -4.63 -18.64 14.71
N GLU A 46 -4.70 -19.86 15.24
CA GLU A 46 -5.95 -20.60 15.49
C GLU A 46 -6.89 -19.85 16.46
N GLY A 47 -6.32 -19.20 17.49
CA GLY A 47 -7.11 -18.41 18.44
C GLY A 47 -7.62 -17.08 17.92
N MET A 48 -7.11 -16.56 16.78
CA MET A 48 -7.53 -15.25 16.23
C MET A 48 -8.98 -15.23 15.80
N GLU A 49 -9.45 -16.27 15.10
CA GLU A 49 -10.77 -16.32 14.46
C GLU A 49 -11.91 -16.19 15.48
N SER A 50 -11.75 -16.81 16.66
CA SER A 50 -12.76 -16.77 17.72
C SER A 50 -13.09 -15.34 18.20
N ALA A 51 -12.16 -14.40 18.06
CA ALA A 51 -12.30 -13.02 18.49
C ALA A 51 -12.71 -12.05 17.37
N PHE A 52 -12.82 -12.48 16.11
CA PHE A 52 -13.20 -11.60 14.99
C PHE A 52 -14.54 -10.88 15.19
N PRO A 53 -15.61 -11.49 15.76
CA PRO A 53 -16.85 -10.78 16.02
C PRO A 53 -16.68 -9.55 16.94
N ARG A 54 -15.65 -9.54 17.80
CA ARG A 54 -15.39 -8.44 18.71
C ARG A 54 -14.65 -7.25 18.05
N VAL A 55 -14.11 -7.43 16.84
CA VAL A 55 -13.44 -6.38 16.08
C VAL A 55 -14.38 -5.23 15.77
N SER A 56 -15.66 -5.51 15.53
CA SER A 56 -16.71 -4.50 15.31
C SER A 56 -16.89 -3.52 16.49
N GLY A 57 -16.44 -3.89 17.69
CA GLY A 57 -16.42 -3.04 18.87
C GLY A 57 -15.25 -2.06 18.94
N LEU A 58 -14.20 -2.24 18.13
CA LEU A 58 -13.01 -1.40 18.14
C LEU A 58 -13.27 -0.07 17.41
N SER A 59 -12.72 1.03 17.93
CA SER A 59 -12.73 2.28 17.17
C SER A 59 -11.70 2.26 16.06
N LEU A 60 -12.02 2.91 14.94
CA LEU A 60 -11.11 3.06 13.80
C LEU A 60 -9.77 3.70 14.21
N GLU A 61 -9.79 4.66 15.13
CA GLU A 61 -8.59 5.35 15.60
C GLU A 61 -7.59 4.36 16.23
N ARG A 62 -8.08 3.44 17.08
CA ARG A 62 -7.23 2.42 17.71
C ARG A 62 -6.66 1.45 16.67
N VAL A 63 -7.50 0.99 15.75
CA VAL A 63 -7.07 0.11 14.65
C VAL A 63 -6.04 0.81 13.78
N ARG A 64 -6.32 2.06 13.37
CA ARG A 64 -5.41 2.86 12.54
C ARG A 64 -4.05 3.05 13.20
N GLN A 65 -3.99 3.34 14.49
CA GLN A 65 -2.72 3.50 15.21
C GLN A 65 -1.87 2.22 15.18
N GLU A 66 -2.47 1.05 15.34
CA GLU A 66 -1.74 -0.23 15.23
C GLU A 66 -1.29 -0.49 13.79
N MET A 67 -2.14 -0.21 12.80
CA MET A 67 -1.82 -0.34 11.38
C MET A 67 -0.69 0.59 10.94
N ASP A 68 -0.69 1.86 11.40
CA ASP A 68 0.37 2.81 11.10
C ASP A 68 1.73 2.33 11.62
N ARG A 69 1.76 1.84 12.87
CA ARG A 69 2.97 1.28 13.46
C ARG A 69 3.42 -0.01 12.78
N LEU A 70 2.48 -0.84 12.32
CA LEU A 70 2.78 -2.05 11.57
C LEU A 70 3.44 -1.70 10.23
N LEU A 71 2.84 -0.79 9.45
CA LEU A 71 3.31 -0.44 8.11
C LEU A 71 4.72 0.16 8.10
N VAL A 72 5.08 0.97 9.09
CA VAL A 72 6.44 1.54 9.19
C VAL A 72 7.43 0.62 9.91
N SER A 73 7.03 -0.59 10.29
CA SER A 73 7.93 -1.56 10.90
C SER A 73 8.89 -2.15 9.89
N LYS A 74 10.05 -2.61 10.37
CA LYS A 74 11.10 -3.17 9.53
C LYS A 74 10.65 -4.38 8.71
N HIS A 75 9.78 -5.23 9.27
CA HIS A 75 9.26 -6.43 8.62
C HIS A 75 7.74 -6.32 8.41
N ALA A 76 7.31 -5.18 7.83
CA ALA A 76 5.90 -4.88 7.61
C ALA A 76 5.18 -5.95 6.78
N ALA A 77 5.87 -6.53 5.80
CA ALA A 77 5.33 -7.60 4.97
C ALA A 77 4.83 -8.80 5.79
N ARG A 78 5.58 -9.24 6.81
CA ARG A 78 5.19 -10.36 7.66
C ARG A 78 3.93 -10.07 8.49
N GLY A 79 3.84 -8.85 9.04
CA GLY A 79 2.66 -8.44 9.81
C GLY A 79 1.43 -8.30 8.94
N MET A 80 1.58 -7.76 7.73
CA MET A 80 0.50 -7.66 6.74
C MET A 80 0.06 -9.03 6.22
N ASP A 81 1.01 -9.95 6.02
CA ASP A 81 0.69 -11.34 5.64
C ASP A 81 -0.17 -12.03 6.71
N LEU A 82 0.20 -11.91 7.98
CA LEU A 82 -0.60 -12.42 9.08
C LEU A 82 -2.01 -11.78 9.10
N LEU A 83 -2.11 -10.46 8.96
CA LEU A 83 -3.37 -9.72 8.99
C LEU A 83 -4.32 -10.18 7.88
N VAL A 84 -3.81 -10.36 6.65
CA VAL A 84 -4.64 -10.72 5.50
C VAL A 84 -4.97 -12.21 5.50
N ARG A 85 -3.97 -13.08 5.71
CA ARG A 85 -4.18 -14.53 5.63
C ARG A 85 -4.93 -15.14 6.80
N SER A 86 -4.88 -14.53 8.00
CA SER A 86 -5.74 -14.94 9.11
C SER A 86 -7.22 -14.61 8.87
N GLY A 87 -7.54 -13.70 7.95
CA GLY A 87 -8.89 -13.21 7.72
C GLY A 87 -9.22 -11.92 8.47
N LEU A 88 -8.34 -11.42 9.35
CA LEU A 88 -8.57 -10.19 10.11
C LEU A 88 -8.81 -8.96 9.21
N ALA A 89 -8.18 -8.91 8.04
CA ALA A 89 -8.40 -7.86 7.06
C ALA A 89 -9.85 -7.75 6.57
N ARG A 90 -10.63 -8.82 6.63
CA ARG A 90 -12.05 -8.88 6.21
C ARG A 90 -13.03 -8.42 7.28
N CYS A 91 -12.55 -8.23 8.51
CA CYS A 91 -13.37 -7.72 9.59
C CYS A 91 -13.66 -6.23 9.41
N SER A 92 -14.66 -5.74 10.16
CA SER A 92 -14.97 -4.32 10.27
C SER A 92 -14.74 -3.83 11.70
N CYS A 93 -14.29 -2.58 11.85
CA CYS A 93 -14.31 -1.83 13.08
C CYS A 93 -15.43 -0.76 13.04
N ARG A 94 -15.47 0.15 13.99
CA ARG A 94 -16.53 1.19 14.03
C ARG A 94 -15.96 2.59 14.12
N ILE A 95 -16.76 3.53 13.63
CA ILE A 95 -16.55 4.95 13.76
C ILE A 95 -17.80 5.59 14.33
N LYS A 96 -17.66 6.66 15.11
CA LYS A 96 -18.78 7.45 15.56
C LYS A 96 -18.93 8.70 14.71
N GLU A 97 -20.06 8.84 14.02
CA GLU A 97 -20.41 10.02 13.23
C GLU A 97 -21.82 10.51 13.59
N LYS A 98 -21.95 11.81 13.83
CA LYS A 98 -23.23 12.47 14.15
C LYS A 98 -24.04 11.72 15.23
N GLY A 99 -23.34 11.14 16.21
CA GLY A 99 -23.96 10.39 17.31
C GLY A 99 -24.24 8.90 17.05
N ALA A 100 -24.16 8.43 15.82
CA ALA A 100 -24.36 7.02 15.45
C ALA A 100 -23.02 6.29 15.23
N TYR A 101 -23.01 4.96 15.44
CA TYR A 101 -21.88 4.11 15.05
C TYR A 101 -22.11 3.57 13.64
N MET A 102 -21.06 3.65 12.82
CA MET A 102 -21.02 3.09 11.48
C MET A 102 -19.89 2.07 11.40
N GLU A 103 -20.12 0.98 10.67
CA GLU A 103 -19.08 -0.01 10.37
C GLU A 103 -18.09 0.51 9.34
N VAL A 104 -16.82 0.21 9.57
CA VAL A 104 -15.71 0.55 8.68
C VAL A 104 -14.92 -0.73 8.39
N PRO A 105 -14.94 -1.25 7.15
CA PRO A 105 -14.13 -2.40 6.76
C PRO A 105 -12.64 -2.13 6.99
N ILE A 106 -11.90 -3.15 7.45
CA ILE A 106 -10.46 -3.02 7.64
C ILE A 106 -9.77 -2.89 6.28
N LEU A 107 -9.38 -3.98 5.62
CA LEU A 107 -8.76 -4.00 4.30
C LEU A 107 -9.18 -5.24 3.50
N PRO A 108 -10.51 -5.50 3.33
CA PRO A 108 -10.98 -6.67 2.62
C PRO A 108 -10.51 -6.72 1.16
N GLU A 109 -10.20 -5.55 0.57
CA GLU A 109 -9.73 -5.39 -0.80
C GLU A 109 -8.40 -6.11 -1.08
N LEU A 110 -7.60 -6.39 -0.06
CA LEU A 110 -6.32 -7.08 -0.24
C LEU A 110 -6.50 -8.61 -0.34
N SER A 111 -7.62 -9.14 0.15
CA SER A 111 -7.80 -10.59 0.32
C SER A 111 -7.82 -11.35 -1.01
N HIS A 112 -8.30 -10.73 -2.09
CA HIS A 112 -8.37 -11.39 -3.40
C HIS A 112 -7.02 -11.51 -4.11
N LEU A 113 -6.00 -10.78 -3.65
CA LEU A 113 -4.64 -10.86 -4.19
C LEU A 113 -3.93 -12.15 -3.76
N VAL A 114 -4.38 -12.79 -2.66
CA VAL A 114 -3.77 -14.02 -2.13
C VAL A 114 -4.01 -15.17 -3.12
N GLY A 115 -2.92 -15.75 -3.62
CA GLY A 115 -2.98 -16.82 -4.62
C GLY A 115 -3.38 -16.34 -6.01
N LEU A 116 -3.54 -15.03 -6.24
CA LEU A 116 -3.90 -14.49 -7.55
C LEU A 116 -2.72 -14.64 -8.52
N PRO A 117 -2.84 -15.47 -9.57
CA PRO A 117 -1.72 -15.73 -10.48
C PRO A 117 -1.36 -14.49 -11.29
N GLN A 118 -0.08 -14.35 -11.59
CA GLN A 118 0.47 -13.32 -12.46
C GLN A 118 1.18 -13.94 -13.66
N GLN A 119 1.53 -13.12 -14.66
CA GLN A 119 2.29 -13.58 -15.82
C GLN A 119 3.70 -14.00 -15.37
N LYS A 120 4.01 -15.31 -15.46
CA LYS A 120 5.26 -15.92 -14.96
C LYS A 120 6.54 -15.36 -15.61
N GLU A 121 6.43 -14.83 -16.83
CA GLU A 121 7.57 -14.21 -17.54
C GLU A 121 8.07 -12.94 -16.83
N PHE A 122 7.19 -12.25 -16.09
CA PHE A 122 7.48 -10.96 -15.45
C PHE A 122 7.51 -11.03 -13.94
N HIS A 123 6.76 -11.95 -13.32
CA HIS A 123 6.58 -12.03 -11.88
C HIS A 123 6.97 -13.41 -11.34
N LYS A 124 7.83 -13.40 -10.33
CA LYS A 124 8.24 -14.63 -9.61
C LYS A 124 7.14 -15.12 -8.66
N TYR A 125 6.30 -14.22 -8.17
CA TYR A 125 5.31 -14.46 -7.11
C TYR A 125 3.87 -14.28 -7.63
N ASP A 126 2.87 -14.74 -6.85
CA ASP A 126 1.49 -14.31 -6.99
C ASP A 126 1.35 -12.81 -6.66
N ALA A 127 0.15 -12.23 -6.87
CA ALA A 127 -0.04 -10.80 -6.67
C ALA A 127 0.14 -10.38 -5.20
N TRP A 128 -0.22 -11.24 -4.25
CA TRP A 128 -0.07 -10.91 -2.83
C TRP A 128 1.40 -10.92 -2.39
N TYR A 129 2.14 -11.98 -2.68
CA TYR A 129 3.56 -12.04 -2.33
C TYR A 129 4.40 -11.00 -3.09
N HIS A 130 4.01 -10.64 -4.32
CA HIS A 130 4.57 -9.50 -5.02
C HIS A 130 4.33 -8.20 -4.23
N THR A 131 3.08 -7.91 -3.84
CA THR A 131 2.72 -6.73 -3.04
C THR A 131 3.52 -6.66 -1.73
N LEU A 132 3.68 -7.80 -1.03
CA LEU A 132 4.49 -7.88 0.17
C LEU A 132 5.98 -7.59 -0.09
N ALA A 133 6.53 -8.08 -1.19
CA ALA A 133 7.92 -7.84 -1.57
C ALA A 133 8.14 -6.35 -1.92
N VAL A 134 7.19 -5.70 -2.61
CA VAL A 134 7.22 -4.25 -2.88
C VAL A 134 7.12 -3.46 -1.57
N LEU A 135 6.22 -3.85 -0.67
CA LEU A 135 6.06 -3.23 0.65
C LEU A 135 7.37 -3.29 1.46
N GLU A 136 8.11 -4.39 1.42
CA GLU A 136 9.37 -4.54 2.14
C GLU A 136 10.50 -3.73 1.49
N ALA A 137 10.47 -3.54 0.18
CA ALA A 137 11.52 -2.88 -0.58
C ALA A 137 11.48 -1.33 -0.52
N VAL A 138 10.32 -0.72 -0.25
CA VAL A 138 10.23 0.75 -0.08
C VAL A 138 10.71 1.17 1.31
N SER A 139 11.14 2.43 1.44
CA SER A 139 11.47 3.01 2.76
C SER A 139 10.29 2.91 3.75
N PRO A 140 10.58 2.85 5.07
CA PRO A 140 9.54 2.72 6.09
C PRO A 140 8.79 4.05 6.35
N GLU A 141 8.45 4.76 5.29
CA GLU A 141 7.69 5.99 5.33
C GLU A 141 6.21 5.72 5.06
N PRO A 142 5.28 6.29 5.83
CA PRO A 142 3.86 6.02 5.70
C PRO A 142 3.34 6.14 4.27
N LEU A 143 3.76 7.19 3.55
CA LEU A 143 3.35 7.45 2.18
C LEU A 143 3.70 6.30 1.22
N LEU A 144 4.99 5.95 1.18
CA LEU A 144 5.50 4.88 0.31
C LEU A 144 4.95 3.51 0.71
N ARG A 145 4.80 3.23 2.01
CA ARG A 145 4.22 1.97 2.51
C ARG A 145 2.75 1.81 2.09
N TRP A 146 1.94 2.87 2.15
CA TRP A 146 0.57 2.83 1.65
C TRP A 146 0.52 2.72 0.12
N ALA A 147 1.35 3.45 -0.60
CA ALA A 147 1.43 3.35 -2.05
C ALA A 147 1.84 1.92 -2.49
N ALA A 148 2.87 1.35 -1.87
CA ALA A 148 3.32 -0.02 -2.12
C ALA A 148 2.24 -1.06 -1.82
N LEU A 149 1.49 -0.90 -0.71
CA LEU A 149 0.42 -1.83 -0.35
C LEU A 149 -0.75 -1.79 -1.33
N LEU A 150 -1.01 -0.63 -1.96
CA LEU A 150 -2.20 -0.40 -2.78
C LEU A 150 -1.91 -0.32 -4.29
N HIS A 151 -0.64 -0.32 -4.76
CA HIS A 151 -0.32 -0.10 -6.17
C HIS A 151 -1.01 -1.09 -7.11
N ASP A 152 -1.15 -2.33 -6.68
CA ASP A 152 -1.72 -3.44 -7.43
C ASP A 152 -3.10 -3.91 -6.92
N VAL A 153 -3.74 -3.15 -6.04
CA VAL A 153 -4.98 -3.56 -5.35
C VAL A 153 -6.13 -3.92 -6.29
N ALA A 154 -6.14 -3.41 -7.51
CA ALA A 154 -7.17 -3.72 -8.51
C ALA A 154 -6.82 -4.87 -9.46
N LYS A 155 -5.62 -5.48 -9.37
CA LYS A 155 -5.30 -6.65 -10.19
C LYS A 155 -6.29 -7.79 -9.94
N GLY A 156 -6.66 -8.50 -10.99
CA GLY A 156 -7.60 -9.62 -10.89
C GLY A 156 -9.07 -9.25 -10.83
N MET A 157 -9.42 -7.98 -10.73
CA MET A 157 -10.81 -7.57 -10.63
C MET A 157 -11.58 -7.76 -11.94
N PRO A 158 -12.92 -7.96 -11.87
CA PRO A 158 -13.78 -7.96 -13.05
C PRO A 158 -13.61 -6.68 -13.89
N GLY A 159 -13.48 -6.83 -15.21
CA GLY A 159 -13.24 -5.73 -16.13
C GLY A 159 -11.77 -5.26 -16.23
N ILE A 160 -10.93 -5.62 -15.28
CA ILE A 160 -9.48 -5.35 -15.29
C ILE A 160 -8.72 -6.56 -15.84
N ARG A 161 -8.93 -7.76 -15.23
CA ARG A 161 -8.24 -8.97 -15.67
C ARG A 161 -8.84 -9.56 -16.93
N ALA A 162 -7.96 -9.87 -17.88
CA ALA A 162 -8.32 -10.53 -19.13
C ALA A 162 -7.20 -11.44 -19.65
N ILE A 163 -7.52 -12.37 -20.52
CA ILE A 163 -6.55 -13.08 -21.34
C ILE A 163 -6.53 -12.43 -22.72
N ARG A 164 -5.40 -11.83 -23.10
CA ARG A 164 -5.22 -11.18 -24.40
C ARG A 164 -4.05 -11.81 -25.13
N LYS A 165 -4.29 -12.34 -26.34
CA LYS A 165 -3.28 -13.05 -27.15
C LYS A 165 -2.56 -14.15 -26.34
N GLY A 166 -3.33 -14.93 -25.55
CA GLY A 166 -2.81 -16.03 -24.74
C GLY A 166 -2.05 -15.59 -23.45
N ARG A 167 -2.00 -14.30 -23.14
CA ARG A 167 -1.32 -13.77 -21.97
C ARG A 167 -2.31 -13.18 -20.97
N LEU A 168 -2.01 -13.40 -19.69
CA LEU A 168 -2.75 -12.78 -18.58
C LEU A 168 -2.40 -11.31 -18.50
N THR A 169 -3.41 -10.44 -18.48
CA THR A 169 -3.24 -8.98 -18.43
C THR A 169 -4.20 -8.36 -17.42
N ASP A 170 -3.78 -7.28 -16.78
CA ASP A 170 -4.57 -6.48 -15.84
C ASP A 170 -4.54 -5.00 -16.27
N TYR A 171 -4.90 -4.70 -17.53
CA TYR A 171 -4.89 -3.33 -18.03
C TYR A 171 -5.85 -2.43 -17.29
N GLY A 172 -5.36 -1.26 -16.84
CA GLY A 172 -6.14 -0.25 -16.12
C GLY A 172 -6.22 -0.50 -14.61
N HIS A 173 -5.43 -1.48 -14.08
CA HIS A 173 -5.34 -1.70 -12.63
C HIS A 173 -4.77 -0.49 -11.89
N ASP A 174 -3.92 0.30 -12.53
CA ASP A 174 -3.38 1.55 -12.04
C ASP A 174 -4.48 2.59 -11.75
N LYS A 175 -5.34 2.84 -12.73
CA LYS A 175 -6.47 3.79 -12.59
C LYS A 175 -7.52 3.28 -11.61
N LYS A 176 -7.94 2.01 -11.76
CA LYS A 176 -8.92 1.41 -10.86
C LYS A 176 -8.36 1.28 -9.43
N GLY A 177 -7.08 0.96 -9.30
CA GLY A 177 -6.36 0.93 -8.03
C GLY A 177 -6.32 2.31 -7.35
N ALA A 178 -6.14 3.38 -8.11
CA ALA A 178 -6.19 4.75 -7.61
C ALA A 178 -7.56 5.12 -7.03
N GLU A 179 -8.66 4.75 -7.71
CA GLU A 179 -10.03 4.91 -7.18
C GLU A 179 -10.19 4.15 -5.85
N MET A 180 -9.78 2.87 -5.82
CA MET A 180 -9.86 2.04 -4.61
C MET A 180 -8.98 2.59 -3.48
N ALA A 181 -7.77 3.06 -3.78
CA ALA A 181 -6.88 3.68 -2.80
C ALA A 181 -7.50 4.93 -2.18
N ARG A 182 -8.17 5.77 -2.99
CA ARG A 182 -8.90 6.94 -2.49
C ARG A 182 -9.99 6.56 -1.50
N ASP A 183 -10.81 5.57 -1.83
CA ASP A 183 -11.89 5.09 -0.97
C ASP A 183 -11.34 4.52 0.34
N ILE A 184 -10.29 3.70 0.26
CA ILE A 184 -9.62 3.10 1.42
C ILE A 184 -9.05 4.18 2.34
N LEU A 185 -8.29 5.13 1.81
CA LEU A 185 -7.62 6.16 2.61
C LEU A 185 -8.61 7.18 3.20
N THR A 186 -9.69 7.48 2.47
CA THR A 186 -10.79 8.33 2.96
C THR A 186 -11.50 7.68 4.14
N ARG A 187 -11.85 6.39 4.04
CA ARG A 187 -12.47 5.68 5.17
C ARG A 187 -11.53 5.52 6.36
N TYR A 188 -10.20 5.46 6.13
CA TYR A 188 -9.18 5.50 7.18
C TYR A 188 -8.95 6.90 7.75
N ARG A 189 -9.69 7.91 7.26
CA ARG A 189 -9.59 9.33 7.67
C ARG A 189 -8.16 9.86 7.55
N ARG A 190 -7.50 9.55 6.45
CA ARG A 190 -6.24 10.20 6.08
C ARG A 190 -6.50 11.64 5.64
N SER A 191 -5.50 12.50 5.80
CA SER A 191 -5.63 13.87 5.30
C SER A 191 -5.81 13.87 3.78
N PRO A 192 -6.55 14.84 3.21
CA PRO A 192 -6.70 14.95 1.76
C PRO A 192 -5.35 14.99 1.02
N ALA A 193 -4.39 15.76 1.51
CA ALA A 193 -3.06 15.86 0.89
C ALA A 193 -2.35 14.48 0.83
N PHE A 194 -2.35 13.74 1.93
CA PHE A 194 -1.78 12.39 1.98
C PHE A 194 -2.51 11.44 1.03
N THR A 195 -3.84 11.50 1.01
CA THR A 195 -4.66 10.65 0.14
C THR A 195 -4.37 10.90 -1.32
N GLU A 196 -4.37 12.18 -1.74
CA GLU A 196 -4.12 12.54 -3.14
C GLU A 196 -2.71 12.14 -3.60
N GLU A 197 -1.71 12.24 -2.73
CA GLU A 197 -0.34 11.84 -3.08
C GLU A 197 -0.22 10.32 -3.25
N VAL A 198 -0.78 9.51 -2.34
CA VAL A 198 -0.81 8.05 -2.52
C VAL A 198 -1.58 7.67 -3.78
N VAL A 199 -2.74 8.28 -4.02
CA VAL A 199 -3.57 8.05 -5.21
C VAL A 199 -2.79 8.36 -6.48
N TRP A 200 -2.08 9.49 -6.51
CA TRP A 200 -1.25 9.88 -7.66
C TRP A 200 -0.13 8.87 -7.92
N LEU A 201 0.54 8.37 -6.87
CA LEU A 201 1.57 7.34 -7.00
C LEU A 201 0.99 6.04 -7.58
N VAL A 202 -0.14 5.57 -7.07
CA VAL A 202 -0.83 4.36 -7.56
C VAL A 202 -1.26 4.54 -9.01
N GLU A 203 -1.85 5.69 -9.37
CA GLU A 203 -2.33 5.95 -10.75
C GLU A 203 -1.19 6.00 -11.77
N ASN A 204 -0.02 6.49 -11.37
CA ASN A 204 1.04 6.80 -12.31
C ASN A 204 2.19 5.79 -12.33
N HIS A 205 2.17 4.71 -11.51
CA HIS A 205 3.29 3.77 -11.48
C HIS A 205 3.50 3.06 -12.84
N MET A 206 2.42 2.64 -13.53
CA MET A 206 2.53 2.03 -14.85
C MET A 206 2.98 3.02 -15.92
N ARG A 207 2.54 4.27 -15.84
CA ARG A 207 2.99 5.33 -16.74
C ARG A 207 4.48 5.62 -16.55
N PHE A 208 4.96 5.62 -15.31
CA PHE A 208 6.38 5.79 -15.02
C PHE A 208 7.22 4.65 -15.60
N HIS A 209 6.80 3.40 -15.41
CA HIS A 209 7.47 2.24 -16.02
C HIS A 209 7.54 2.35 -17.55
N PHE A 210 6.47 2.79 -18.20
CA PHE A 210 6.45 3.00 -19.64
C PHE A 210 7.52 4.01 -20.07
N PHE A 211 7.56 5.19 -19.47
CA PHE A 211 8.55 6.22 -19.84
C PHE A 211 9.98 5.84 -19.49
N ALA A 212 10.22 5.19 -18.36
CA ALA A 212 11.56 4.73 -17.97
C ALA A 212 12.13 3.67 -18.94
N ASN A 213 11.27 2.94 -19.64
CA ASN A 213 11.67 1.92 -20.64
C ASN A 213 11.54 2.39 -22.09
N SER A 214 11.12 3.65 -22.33
CA SER A 214 10.89 4.23 -23.66
C SER A 214 11.58 5.59 -23.77
N PRO A 215 12.91 5.61 -23.94
CA PRO A 215 13.67 6.87 -23.92
C PRO A 215 13.30 7.83 -25.06
N GLU A 216 12.65 7.35 -26.13
CA GLU A 216 12.14 8.14 -27.22
C GLU A 216 10.82 8.86 -26.89
N ALA A 217 10.16 8.50 -25.81
CA ALA A 217 8.89 9.09 -25.42
C ALA A 217 9.09 10.49 -24.80
N ASP A 218 8.24 11.46 -25.16
CA ASP A 218 8.31 12.84 -24.66
C ASP A 218 7.83 12.93 -23.19
N ALA A 219 8.72 12.61 -22.25
CA ALA A 219 8.46 12.71 -20.82
C ALA A 219 8.29 14.17 -20.35
N GLU A 220 8.90 15.15 -21.03
CA GLU A 220 8.72 16.57 -20.72
C GLU A 220 7.28 17.02 -20.90
N LYS A 221 6.58 16.47 -21.90
CA LYS A 221 5.15 16.74 -22.09
C LYS A 221 4.33 16.37 -20.87
N TRP A 222 4.69 15.30 -20.19
CA TRP A 222 4.01 14.89 -18.96
C TRP A 222 4.19 15.91 -17.83
N VAL A 223 5.43 16.36 -17.59
CA VAL A 223 5.73 17.38 -16.56
C VAL A 223 5.02 18.71 -16.92
N ARG A 224 5.11 19.15 -18.18
CA ARG A 224 4.41 20.36 -18.65
C ARG A 224 2.89 20.28 -18.45
N GLN A 225 2.29 19.11 -18.68
CA GLN A 225 0.86 18.90 -18.43
C GLN A 225 0.53 19.03 -16.95
N LEU A 226 1.29 18.35 -16.06
CA LEU A 226 1.07 18.41 -14.61
C LEU A 226 1.17 19.85 -14.07
N ALA A 227 2.18 20.62 -14.55
CA ALA A 227 2.36 22.01 -14.17
C ALA A 227 1.20 22.90 -14.64
N ARG A 228 0.77 22.73 -15.91
CA ARG A 228 -0.37 23.46 -16.48
C ARG A 228 -1.68 23.15 -15.75
N ASP A 229 -1.92 21.88 -15.47
CA ASP A 229 -3.16 21.42 -14.84
C ASP A 229 -3.14 21.65 -13.31
N ARG A 230 -2.02 22.20 -12.78
CA ARG A 230 -1.84 22.54 -11.36
C ARG A 230 -2.12 21.38 -10.43
N VAL A 231 -1.63 20.20 -10.80
CA VAL A 231 -1.80 18.98 -10.01
C VAL A 231 -1.07 19.09 -8.67
N PHE A 232 0.06 19.81 -8.65
CA PHE A 232 0.88 20.04 -7.47
C PHE A 232 0.86 21.51 -7.05
N SER A 233 1.09 21.76 -5.76
CA SER A 233 1.12 23.10 -5.17
C SER A 233 2.37 23.91 -5.56
N SER A 234 3.46 23.21 -5.90
CA SER A 234 4.73 23.82 -6.31
C SER A 234 5.55 22.89 -7.20
N SER A 235 6.57 23.44 -7.84
CA SER A 235 7.56 22.66 -8.59
C SER A 235 8.33 21.68 -7.71
N GLU A 236 8.62 22.05 -6.48
CA GLU A 236 9.31 21.16 -5.53
C GLU A 236 8.40 20.01 -5.09
N ALA A 237 7.12 20.26 -4.77
CA ALA A 237 6.16 19.20 -4.47
C ALA A 237 6.02 18.21 -5.63
N MET A 238 6.03 18.69 -6.88
CA MET A 238 6.01 17.84 -8.06
C MET A 238 7.29 17.01 -8.17
N ALA A 239 8.46 17.61 -7.90
CA ALA A 239 9.74 16.91 -7.92
C ALA A 239 9.82 15.81 -6.85
N GLU A 240 9.38 16.09 -5.62
CA GLU A 240 9.30 15.12 -4.53
C GLU A 240 8.40 13.94 -4.89
N SER A 241 7.23 14.20 -5.47
CA SER A 241 6.32 13.14 -5.91
C SER A 241 6.92 12.25 -7.00
N PHE A 242 7.73 12.79 -7.92
CA PHE A 242 8.47 11.96 -8.87
C PHE A 242 9.58 11.13 -8.20
N LEU A 243 10.22 11.63 -7.15
CA LEU A 243 11.17 10.82 -6.37
C LEU A 243 10.46 9.68 -5.64
N HIS A 244 9.31 9.94 -5.01
CA HIS A 244 8.50 8.88 -4.39
C HIS A 244 8.03 7.85 -5.43
N LEU A 245 7.59 8.30 -6.61
CA LEU A 245 7.17 7.41 -7.69
C LEU A 245 8.32 6.55 -8.21
N LYS A 246 9.52 7.13 -8.34
CA LYS A 246 10.76 6.41 -8.66
C LYS A 246 11.00 5.29 -7.64
N ASP A 247 10.93 5.61 -6.35
CA ASP A 247 11.21 4.65 -5.29
C ASP A 247 10.17 3.53 -5.24
N LEU A 248 8.89 3.84 -5.47
CA LEU A 248 7.82 2.85 -5.64
C LEU A 248 8.08 1.93 -6.84
N CYS A 249 8.39 2.48 -8.02
CA CYS A 249 8.61 1.69 -9.23
C CYS A 249 9.89 0.84 -9.17
N LYS A 250 10.94 1.32 -8.48
CA LYS A 250 12.13 0.50 -8.20
C LYS A 250 11.77 -0.68 -7.29
N ALA A 251 11.00 -0.44 -6.25
CA ALA A 251 10.52 -1.48 -5.36
C ALA A 251 9.64 -2.50 -6.08
N ASP A 252 8.80 -2.06 -7.03
CA ASP A 252 7.98 -2.92 -7.87
C ASP A 252 8.85 -3.88 -8.72
N ILE A 253 9.90 -3.37 -9.36
CA ILE A 253 10.88 -4.21 -10.09
C ILE A 253 11.52 -5.26 -9.17
N ILE A 254 11.94 -4.86 -7.97
CA ILE A 254 12.52 -5.77 -6.97
C ILE A 254 11.45 -6.79 -6.53
N GLY A 255 10.22 -6.37 -6.33
CA GLY A 255 9.07 -7.20 -6.00
C GLY A 255 8.74 -8.25 -7.06
N CYS A 256 9.07 -8.00 -8.34
CA CYS A 256 9.01 -8.99 -9.40
C CYS A 256 10.09 -10.09 -9.29
N GLY A 257 11.02 -9.98 -8.33
CA GLY A 257 12.15 -10.89 -8.14
C GLY A 257 13.36 -10.55 -9.02
N ARG A 258 13.45 -9.33 -9.53
CA ARG A 258 14.57 -8.84 -10.34
C ARG A 258 15.70 -8.28 -9.45
N PRO A 259 16.96 -8.32 -9.91
CA PRO A 259 18.08 -7.77 -9.15
C PRO A 259 18.01 -6.22 -9.10
N LEU A 260 18.68 -5.63 -8.10
CA LEU A 260 18.76 -4.18 -7.92
C LEU A 260 19.31 -3.45 -9.17
N SER A 261 20.26 -4.04 -9.90
CA SER A 261 20.77 -3.49 -11.16
C SER A 261 19.70 -3.26 -12.23
N ALA A 262 18.59 -4.01 -12.20
CA ALA A 262 17.48 -3.81 -13.13
C ALA A 262 16.72 -2.48 -12.87
N THR A 263 17.01 -1.77 -11.79
CA THR A 263 16.35 -0.49 -11.43
C THR A 263 17.14 0.75 -11.88
N GLU A 264 18.33 0.61 -12.45
CA GLU A 264 19.20 1.74 -12.81
C GLU A 264 18.54 2.73 -13.77
N GLY A 265 17.84 2.23 -14.80
CA GLY A 265 17.09 3.08 -15.73
C GLY A 265 15.97 3.87 -15.05
N HIS A 266 15.27 3.26 -14.09
CA HIS A 266 14.22 3.91 -13.30
C HIS A 266 14.79 4.95 -12.34
N GLU A 267 15.96 4.69 -11.75
CA GLU A 267 16.70 5.64 -10.92
C GLU A 267 17.08 6.89 -11.73
N ALA A 268 17.72 6.70 -12.89
CA ALA A 268 18.13 7.79 -13.75
C ALA A 268 16.93 8.60 -14.25
N PHE A 269 15.88 7.92 -14.69
CA PHE A 269 14.66 8.56 -15.18
C PHE A 269 13.95 9.37 -14.08
N GLY A 270 13.81 8.83 -12.88
CA GLY A 270 13.16 9.54 -11.78
C GLY A 270 13.91 10.79 -11.33
N ASN A 271 15.24 10.72 -11.29
CA ASN A 271 16.09 11.88 -10.99
C ASN A 271 15.96 12.95 -12.08
N TYR A 272 15.93 12.55 -13.35
CA TYR A 272 15.67 13.46 -14.47
C TYR A 272 14.30 14.15 -14.36
N MET A 273 13.24 13.40 -14.04
CA MET A 273 11.88 13.95 -13.90
C MET A 273 11.79 14.93 -12.73
N ALA A 274 12.46 14.64 -11.62
CA ALA A 274 12.52 15.56 -10.48
C ALA A 274 13.24 16.85 -10.81
N GLU A 275 14.39 16.78 -11.51
CA GLU A 275 15.13 17.95 -11.93
C GLU A 275 14.34 18.78 -12.95
N LEU A 276 13.71 18.14 -13.91
CA LEU A 276 12.83 18.79 -14.89
C LEU A 276 11.65 19.49 -14.19
N SER A 277 11.05 18.84 -13.19
CA SER A 277 9.95 19.42 -12.41
C SER A 277 10.34 20.71 -11.70
N ARG A 278 11.53 20.75 -11.07
CA ARG A 278 12.05 21.96 -10.41
C ARG A 278 12.23 23.15 -11.35
N ARG A 279 12.49 22.89 -12.62
CA ARG A 279 12.66 23.93 -13.66
C ARG A 279 11.32 24.41 -14.23
N MET A 280 10.19 23.71 -13.98
CA MET A 280 8.89 24.07 -14.52
C MET A 280 8.18 25.05 -13.58
N PRO A 281 7.76 26.24 -14.06
CA PRO A 281 7.02 27.16 -13.24
C PRO A 281 5.60 26.59 -12.98
N VAL A 282 5.32 26.26 -11.73
CA VAL A 282 3.96 25.99 -11.25
C VAL A 282 3.45 27.32 -10.68
N THR A 283 2.60 28.03 -11.42
CA THR A 283 2.01 29.25 -10.92
C THR A 283 1.02 28.94 -9.81
N SER A 284 1.25 29.47 -8.61
CA SER A 284 0.31 29.38 -7.50
C SER A 284 -1.07 29.88 -7.93
N LYS A 285 -2.15 29.20 -7.52
CA LYS A 285 -3.49 29.77 -7.63
C LYS A 285 -3.51 31.02 -6.75
N GLU A 286 -3.52 32.21 -7.37
CA GLU A 286 -3.96 33.41 -6.66
C GLU A 286 -5.42 33.15 -6.25
N LEU A 287 -5.64 33.08 -4.94
CA LEU A 287 -7.00 33.09 -4.36
C LEU A 287 -7.61 34.46 -4.67
N HIS A 288 -8.30 34.56 -5.79
CA HIS A 288 -9.20 35.70 -6.05
C HIS A 288 -10.37 35.55 -5.06
N TYR A 289 -10.28 36.21 -3.90
CA TYR A 289 -11.46 36.56 -3.14
C TYR A 289 -12.24 37.62 -3.93
N PRO A 290 -13.49 37.35 -4.28
CA PRO A 290 -14.33 38.43 -4.81
C PRO A 290 -14.48 39.48 -3.72
N LYS A 291 -14.25 40.76 -4.10
CA LYS A 291 -14.49 41.92 -3.24
C LYS A 291 -15.96 42.07 -2.92
#